data_cab33dd0c030c6b73b0ee3baded6cb1c
#
_entry.id   cab33dd0c030c6b73b0ee3baded6cb1c
#
_cell.length_a   1.000
_cell.length_b   1.000
_cell.length_c   1.000
_cell.angle_alpha   90.00
_cell.angle_beta   90.00
_cell.angle_gamma   90.00
#
_symmetry.space_group_name_H-M   'P 1'
#
loop_
_entity.id
_entity.type
_entity.pdbx_description
1 polymer ?
#
loop_
_entity_poly.entity_id
_entity_poly.type
_entity_poly.pdbx_seq_one_letter_code
_entity_poly.pdbx_strand_id
1 'polypeptide(L)'
;KRDTVLSGTKLPECATCYKQEEVNPEGESYRQRKVRQYQYDMPTHVDKVNLKLRINGTYCNLSCYMCIPYNSSTRRNEMDLIYPEGWDFFSSSKFESVKHKEYDMIVQDIIDNIEKVNKIHITGGEPLQLPKHWELIERIPAEHAKNIELVYDTNLTELKYKNHSVFEIEDKFKSVYWGVSCDHYQDKLSWIRYPIQVNQFEKNLR
;
A
#
# COMPACT_ATOMS: atom_id res chain seq x y z
N LYS A 1 23.13 1.88 5.44
CA LYS A 1 22.67 1.17 4.21
C LYS A 1 22.87 2.00 2.94
N ARG A 2 22.43 3.27 2.92
CA ARG A 2 22.60 4.14 1.75
C ARG A 2 24.07 4.31 1.39
N ASP A 3 24.92 4.68 2.36
CA ASP A 3 26.36 4.88 2.17
C ASP A 3 27.05 3.58 1.73
N THR A 4 26.61 2.45 2.26
CA THR A 4 27.06 1.12 1.85
C THR A 4 26.75 0.83 0.38
N VAL A 5 25.55 1.19 -0.11
CA VAL A 5 25.20 1.04 -1.53
C VAL A 5 26.01 1.99 -2.40
N LEU A 6 26.17 3.23 -1.98
CA LEU A 6 26.94 4.25 -2.71
C LEU A 6 28.43 3.90 -2.81
N SER A 7 28.97 3.18 -1.83
CA SER A 7 30.37 2.66 -1.87
C SER A 7 30.52 1.43 -2.78
N GLY A 8 29.45 0.94 -3.41
CA GLY A 8 29.46 -0.26 -4.23
C GLY A 8 29.44 -1.59 -3.46
N THR A 9 29.29 -1.53 -2.13
CA THR A 9 29.25 -2.72 -1.29
C THR A 9 27.92 -3.45 -1.42
N LYS A 10 27.96 -4.77 -1.64
CA LYS A 10 26.76 -5.62 -1.76
C LYS A 10 26.04 -5.70 -0.39
N LEU A 11 24.75 -5.38 -0.37
CA LEU A 11 23.91 -5.51 0.82
C LEU A 11 23.38 -6.94 0.97
N PRO A 12 23.39 -7.53 2.18
CA PRO A 12 22.82 -8.85 2.43
C PRO A 12 21.34 -8.95 2.02
N GLU A 13 20.57 -7.87 2.19
CA GLU A 13 19.16 -7.80 1.80
C GLU A 13 18.92 -7.91 0.29
N CYS A 14 19.94 -7.66 -0.51
CA CYS A 14 19.92 -7.79 -1.97
C CYS A 14 20.52 -9.12 -2.46
N ALA A 15 20.84 -10.03 -1.56
CA ALA A 15 21.52 -11.29 -1.88
C ALA A 15 20.81 -12.11 -2.98
N THR A 16 19.48 -12.16 -2.97
CA THR A 16 18.69 -12.86 -3.99
C THR A 16 18.93 -12.30 -5.39
N CYS A 17 18.96 -10.97 -5.55
CA CYS A 17 19.24 -10.34 -6.83
C CYS A 17 20.69 -10.60 -7.28
N TYR A 18 21.66 -10.50 -6.38
CA TYR A 18 23.05 -10.78 -6.70
C TYR A 18 23.27 -12.24 -7.10
N LYS A 19 22.64 -13.19 -6.40
CA LYS A 19 22.69 -14.60 -6.78
C LYS A 19 22.06 -14.86 -8.15
N GLN A 20 20.95 -14.18 -8.46
CA GLN A 20 20.31 -14.27 -9.77
C GLN A 20 21.25 -13.76 -10.88
N GLU A 21 21.94 -12.65 -10.64
CA GLU A 21 22.91 -12.05 -11.56
C GLU A 21 24.15 -12.95 -11.79
N GLU A 22 24.58 -13.70 -10.77
CA GLU A 22 25.69 -14.66 -10.85
C GLU A 22 25.30 -15.93 -11.62
N VAL A 23 24.08 -16.43 -11.42
CA VAL A 23 23.59 -17.67 -12.05
C VAL A 23 23.16 -17.45 -13.49
N ASN A 24 22.61 -16.29 -13.80
CA ASN A 24 22.16 -15.95 -15.16
C ASN A 24 22.67 -14.54 -15.54
N PRO A 25 23.93 -14.42 -15.99
CA PRO A 25 24.52 -13.13 -16.37
C PRO A 25 23.82 -12.44 -17.54
N GLU A 26 23.18 -13.21 -18.43
CA GLU A 26 22.39 -12.69 -19.57
C GLU A 26 20.97 -12.26 -19.14
N GLY A 27 20.53 -12.69 -17.97
CA GLY A 27 19.23 -12.34 -17.41
C GLY A 27 19.31 -11.10 -16.53
N GLU A 28 18.22 -10.37 -16.47
CA GLU A 28 18.12 -9.16 -15.65
C GLU A 28 17.45 -9.45 -14.30
N SER A 29 18.13 -9.11 -13.21
CA SER A 29 17.54 -9.17 -11.87
C SER A 29 16.48 -8.09 -11.66
N TYR A 30 15.62 -8.26 -10.65
CA TYR A 30 14.66 -7.22 -10.26
C TYR A 30 15.36 -5.88 -9.96
N ARG A 31 16.53 -5.92 -9.30
CA ARG A 31 17.34 -4.74 -9.00
C ARG A 31 17.80 -4.03 -10.27
N GLN A 32 18.39 -4.75 -11.22
CA GLN A 32 18.87 -4.21 -12.49
C GLN A 32 17.73 -3.61 -13.31
N ARG A 33 16.60 -4.33 -13.42
CA ARG A 33 15.39 -3.85 -14.09
C ARG A 33 14.88 -2.55 -13.49
N LYS A 34 14.88 -2.43 -12.15
CA LYS A 34 14.46 -1.19 -11.48
C LYS A 34 15.43 -0.05 -11.74
N VAL A 35 16.73 -0.28 -11.69
CA VAL A 35 17.73 0.74 -12.03
C VAL A 35 17.53 1.23 -13.47
N ARG A 36 17.37 0.32 -14.43
CA ARG A 36 17.12 0.68 -15.83
C ARG A 36 15.79 1.41 -16.02
N GLN A 37 14.71 0.92 -15.39
CA GLN A 37 13.37 1.53 -15.50
C GLN A 37 13.34 2.98 -15.06
N TYR A 38 14.14 3.32 -14.06
CA TYR A 38 14.13 4.65 -13.48
C TYR A 38 15.28 5.52 -13.98
N GLN A 39 16.19 5.00 -14.81
CA GLN A 39 17.36 5.73 -15.35
C GLN A 39 18.09 6.54 -14.26
N TYR A 40 18.28 5.95 -13.11
CA TYR A 40 18.87 6.65 -11.98
C TYR A 40 20.36 6.92 -12.18
N ASP A 41 20.67 8.16 -12.47
CA ASP A 41 21.79 8.79 -11.77
C ASP A 41 21.38 8.89 -10.30
N MET A 42 21.96 8.09 -9.44
CA MET A 42 21.61 8.10 -8.02
C MET A 42 22.04 9.43 -7.41
N PRO A 43 21.13 10.37 -7.15
CA PRO A 43 21.52 11.65 -6.59
C PRO A 43 22.11 11.40 -5.19
N THR A 44 23.24 12.00 -4.94
CA THR A 44 23.89 11.98 -3.61
C THR A 44 23.02 12.65 -2.56
N HIS A 45 22.10 13.52 -2.99
CA HIS A 45 21.11 14.17 -2.15
C HIS A 45 19.70 14.04 -2.72
N VAL A 46 18.71 13.76 -1.87
CA VAL A 46 17.30 13.62 -2.24
C VAL A 46 16.52 14.70 -1.50
N ASP A 47 16.05 15.71 -2.24
CA ASP A 47 15.26 16.82 -1.67
C ASP A 47 13.81 16.41 -1.39
N LYS A 48 13.27 15.51 -2.21
CA LYS A 48 11.89 15.03 -2.12
C LYS A 48 11.82 13.52 -2.13
N VAL A 49 10.88 12.97 -1.37
CA VAL A 49 10.65 11.52 -1.27
C VAL A 49 9.24 11.14 -1.72
N ASN A 50 9.16 9.95 -2.32
CA ASN A 50 7.89 9.29 -2.60
C ASN A 50 7.71 8.15 -1.60
N LEU A 51 6.62 8.18 -0.86
CA LEU A 51 6.30 7.18 0.15
C LEU A 51 5.32 6.16 -0.42
N LYS A 52 5.53 4.88 -0.12
CA LYS A 52 4.51 3.85 -0.28
C LYS A 52 4.14 3.33 1.10
N LEU A 53 2.92 3.63 1.52
CA LEU A 53 2.42 3.33 2.84
C LEU A 53 1.41 2.19 2.76
N ARG A 54 1.64 1.17 3.56
CA ARG A 54 0.65 0.17 3.88
C ARG A 54 0.11 0.47 5.28
N ILE A 55 -0.89 1.33 5.32
CA ILE A 55 -1.45 1.84 6.56
C ILE A 55 -2.21 0.74 7.27
N ASN A 56 -1.73 0.42 8.45
CA ASN A 56 -2.42 -0.38 9.45
C ASN A 56 -2.91 -1.76 9.00
N GLY A 57 -2.08 -2.46 8.24
CA GLY A 57 -2.20 -3.91 8.15
C GLY A 57 -3.19 -4.40 7.12
N THR A 58 -4.05 -5.30 7.55
CA THR A 58 -4.78 -6.22 6.71
C THR A 58 -6.29 -6.01 6.73
N TYR A 59 -6.80 -5.00 7.44
CA TYR A 59 -8.24 -4.77 7.49
C TYR A 59 -8.81 -4.52 6.09
N CYS A 60 -9.77 -5.34 5.70
CA CYS A 60 -10.49 -5.24 4.45
C CYS A 60 -11.88 -5.82 4.64
N ASN A 61 -12.87 -5.20 4.05
CA ASN A 61 -14.27 -5.67 4.08
C ASN A 61 -14.57 -6.71 3.01
N LEU A 62 -13.62 -7.00 2.11
CA LEU A 62 -13.78 -8.00 1.05
C LEU A 62 -12.88 -9.22 1.28
N SER A 63 -13.38 -10.38 0.83
CA SER A 63 -12.69 -11.65 0.76
C SER A 63 -12.46 -12.06 -0.69
N CYS A 64 -11.72 -11.22 -1.43
CA CYS A 64 -11.46 -11.44 -2.84
C CYS A 64 -10.78 -12.79 -3.10
N TYR A 65 -11.20 -13.50 -4.16
CA TYR A 65 -10.70 -14.84 -4.51
C TYR A 65 -9.16 -14.90 -4.64
N MET A 66 -8.56 -13.87 -5.27
CA MET A 66 -7.11 -13.80 -5.46
C MET A 66 -6.36 -13.26 -4.23
N CYS A 67 -7.08 -12.79 -3.18
CA CYS A 67 -6.44 -12.21 -2.02
C CYS A 67 -5.91 -13.30 -1.09
N ILE A 68 -4.72 -13.08 -0.57
CA ILE A 68 -4.15 -13.95 0.46
C ILE A 68 -4.54 -13.47 1.86
N PRO A 69 -4.66 -14.37 2.84
CA PRO A 69 -5.05 -14.04 4.22
C PRO A 69 -4.17 -12.97 4.86
N TYR A 70 -2.97 -12.83 4.36
CA TYR A 70 -1.98 -11.84 4.71
C TYR A 70 -2.36 -10.39 4.40
N ASN A 71 -3.18 -10.20 3.37
CA ASN A 71 -3.57 -8.91 2.84
C ASN A 71 -5.02 -8.53 3.18
N SER A 72 -5.80 -9.46 3.74
CA SER A 72 -7.20 -9.23 4.08
C SER A 72 -7.57 -9.92 5.39
N SER A 73 -8.05 -9.15 6.35
CA SER A 73 -8.56 -9.67 7.61
C SER A 73 -9.77 -10.59 7.41
N THR A 74 -10.67 -10.23 6.48
CA THR A 74 -11.84 -11.06 6.14
C THR A 74 -11.40 -12.39 5.56
N ARG A 75 -10.45 -12.39 4.63
CA ARG A 75 -9.89 -13.62 4.06
C ARG A 75 -9.17 -14.46 5.11
N ARG A 76 -8.50 -13.83 6.07
CA ARG A 76 -7.88 -14.54 7.20
C ARG A 76 -8.90 -15.25 8.04
N ASN A 77 -9.97 -14.56 8.44
CA ASN A 77 -11.04 -15.14 9.24
C ASN A 77 -11.69 -16.34 8.54
N GLU A 78 -11.87 -16.29 7.22
CA GLU A 78 -12.36 -17.44 6.45
C GLU A 78 -11.38 -18.62 6.50
N MET A 79 -10.09 -18.36 6.33
CA MET A 79 -9.08 -19.42 6.39
C MET A 79 -8.99 -20.06 7.77
N ASP A 80 -9.13 -19.27 8.85
CA ASP A 80 -9.16 -19.77 10.22
C ASP A 80 -10.38 -20.67 10.48
N LEU A 81 -11.52 -20.37 9.84
CA LEU A 81 -12.72 -21.22 9.91
C LEU A 81 -12.59 -22.52 9.11
N ILE A 82 -11.95 -22.46 7.93
CA ILE A 82 -11.76 -23.62 7.05
C ILE A 82 -10.68 -24.56 7.60
N TYR A 83 -9.66 -24.02 8.23
CA TYR A 83 -8.51 -24.75 8.75
C TYR A 83 -8.26 -24.45 10.23
N PRO A 84 -9.10 -24.92 11.14
CA PRO A 84 -8.99 -24.62 12.55
C PRO A 84 -7.70 -25.15 13.21
N GLU A 85 -7.09 -26.19 12.62
CA GLU A 85 -5.79 -26.73 13.05
C GLU A 85 -4.59 -25.85 12.62
N GLY A 86 -4.85 -24.78 11.89
CA GLY A 86 -3.85 -23.92 11.28
C GLY A 86 -3.67 -24.16 9.78
N TRP A 87 -3.23 -23.13 9.09
CA TRP A 87 -2.91 -23.19 7.65
C TRP A 87 -1.44 -22.79 7.44
N ASP A 88 -0.64 -23.80 7.00
CA ASP A 88 0.83 -23.73 6.99
C ASP A 88 1.44 -22.84 5.90
N PHE A 89 0.66 -22.41 4.91
CA PHE A 89 1.20 -21.67 3.78
C PHE A 89 1.80 -20.31 4.16
N PHE A 90 1.29 -19.71 5.24
CA PHE A 90 1.82 -18.45 5.78
C PHE A 90 1.53 -18.46 7.28
N SER A 91 2.39 -19.05 8.09
CA SER A 91 2.15 -19.13 9.52
C SER A 91 1.82 -17.74 10.08
N SER A 92 0.65 -17.61 10.66
CA SER A 92 0.12 -16.37 11.23
C SER A 92 1.03 -15.74 12.28
N SER A 93 1.92 -16.56 12.88
CA SER A 93 2.87 -16.15 13.92
C SER A 93 4.00 -15.24 13.44
N LYS A 94 4.24 -15.12 12.13
CA LYS A 94 5.31 -14.28 11.59
C LYS A 94 4.86 -12.87 11.19
N PHE A 95 3.58 -12.59 11.27
CA PHE A 95 3.02 -11.31 10.84
C PHE A 95 2.31 -10.62 11.97
N GLU A 96 3.10 -10.21 12.94
CA GLU A 96 2.62 -9.20 13.87
C GLU A 96 2.21 -7.96 13.05
N SER A 97 0.95 -7.58 13.17
CA SER A 97 0.51 -6.25 12.73
C SER A 97 1.42 -5.23 13.41
N VAL A 98 1.91 -4.26 12.65
CA VAL A 98 2.63 -3.11 13.20
C VAL A 98 1.84 -2.62 14.41
N LYS A 99 2.47 -2.61 15.58
CA LYS A 99 1.82 -2.21 16.84
C LYS A 99 1.31 -0.78 16.71
N HIS A 100 0.17 -0.46 17.26
CA HIS A 100 -0.41 0.88 17.20
C HIS A 100 0.60 1.99 17.53
N LYS A 101 1.46 1.75 18.51
CA LYS A 101 2.51 2.68 18.91
C LYS A 101 3.57 2.93 17.81
N GLU A 102 3.96 1.89 17.08
CA GLU A 102 4.91 2.01 15.97
C GLU A 102 4.29 2.78 14.80
N TYR A 103 3.00 2.57 14.58
CA TYR A 103 2.26 3.31 13.56
C TYR A 103 2.18 4.82 13.89
N ASP A 104 1.88 5.17 15.14
CA ASP A 104 1.81 6.56 15.58
C ASP A 104 3.16 7.27 15.42
N MET A 105 4.27 6.55 15.68
CA MET A 105 5.62 7.04 15.43
C MET A 105 5.88 7.28 13.93
N ILE A 106 5.47 6.36 13.06
CA ILE A 106 5.62 6.51 11.60
C ILE A 106 4.82 7.73 11.10
N VAL A 107 3.57 7.89 11.54
CA VAL A 107 2.75 9.03 11.17
C VAL A 107 3.39 10.33 11.65
N GLN A 108 3.90 10.36 12.89
CA GLN A 108 4.58 11.54 13.41
C GLN A 108 5.83 11.88 12.59
N ASP A 109 6.66 10.89 12.26
CA ASP A 109 7.87 11.10 11.44
C ASP A 109 7.54 11.63 10.04
N ILE A 110 6.44 11.17 9.44
CA ILE A 110 5.95 11.70 8.16
C ILE A 110 5.54 13.17 8.32
N ILE A 111 4.78 13.52 9.36
CA ILE A 111 4.34 14.89 9.60
C ILE A 111 5.51 15.83 9.88
N ASP A 112 6.47 15.40 10.68
CA ASP A 112 7.67 16.17 11.04
C ASP A 112 8.60 16.44 9.84
N ASN A 113 8.47 15.66 8.76
CA ASN A 113 9.23 15.79 7.53
C ASN A 113 8.35 16.02 6.28
N ILE A 114 7.13 16.51 6.48
CA ILE A 114 6.13 16.57 5.40
C ILE A 114 6.55 17.47 4.23
N GLU A 115 7.37 18.48 4.47
CA GLU A 115 7.90 19.37 3.45
C GLU A 115 8.80 18.63 2.43
N LYS A 116 9.34 17.46 2.79
CA LYS A 116 10.15 16.60 1.91
C LYS A 116 9.30 15.61 1.12
N VAL A 117 8.01 15.47 1.43
CA VAL A 117 7.14 14.50 0.77
C VAL A 117 6.56 15.07 -0.51
N ASN A 118 6.75 14.36 -1.63
CA ASN A 118 6.20 14.72 -2.92
C ASN A 118 4.99 13.85 -3.30
N LYS A 119 5.01 12.58 -2.93
CA LYS A 119 3.97 11.62 -3.25
C LYS A 119 3.76 10.63 -2.12
N ILE A 120 2.50 10.29 -1.86
CA ILE A 120 2.13 9.21 -0.94
C ILE A 120 1.24 8.22 -1.68
N HIS A 121 1.73 7.00 -1.86
CA HIS A 121 0.95 5.88 -2.37
C HIS A 121 0.40 5.07 -1.19
N ILE A 122 -0.90 5.05 -1.02
CA ILE A 122 -1.59 4.39 0.08
C ILE A 122 -2.19 3.09 -0.41
N THR A 123 -1.82 2.01 0.24
CA THR A 123 -2.28 0.65 -0.06
C THR A 123 -2.48 -0.12 1.25
N GLY A 124 -3.01 -1.33 1.18
CA GLY A 124 -3.24 -2.17 2.38
C GLY A 124 -4.36 -3.16 2.16
N GLY A 125 -5.17 -3.42 3.17
CA GLY A 125 -6.45 -4.09 3.02
C GLY A 125 -7.41 -3.18 2.23
N GLU A 126 -8.18 -2.34 2.95
CA GLU A 126 -8.96 -1.25 2.35
C GLU A 126 -8.66 0.06 3.08
N PRO A 127 -7.86 0.96 2.48
CA PRO A 127 -7.42 2.19 3.14
C PRO A 127 -8.57 3.09 3.60
N LEU A 128 -9.60 3.24 2.77
CA LEU A 128 -10.70 4.17 3.04
C LEU A 128 -11.56 3.79 4.26
N GLN A 129 -11.44 2.55 4.73
CA GLN A 129 -12.14 2.06 5.93
C GLN A 129 -11.29 2.07 7.20
N LEU A 130 -10.08 2.61 7.13
CA LEU A 130 -9.14 2.61 8.25
C LEU A 130 -9.12 3.94 9.00
N PRO A 131 -9.38 3.94 10.33
CA PRO A 131 -9.28 5.16 11.15
C PRO A 131 -7.93 5.86 10.99
N LYS A 132 -6.85 5.10 10.99
CA LYS A 132 -5.48 5.62 10.91
C LYS A 132 -5.14 6.26 9.56
N HIS A 133 -5.80 5.84 8.49
CA HIS A 133 -5.70 6.52 7.21
C HIS A 133 -6.25 7.96 7.32
N TRP A 134 -7.46 8.09 7.84
CA TRP A 134 -8.10 9.39 7.98
C TRP A 134 -7.36 10.31 8.95
N GLU A 135 -6.85 9.76 10.05
CA GLU A 135 -5.96 10.48 10.97
C GLU A 135 -4.72 11.05 10.28
N LEU A 136 -4.05 10.27 9.42
CA LEU A 136 -2.93 10.76 8.64
C LEU A 136 -3.35 11.91 7.71
N ILE A 137 -4.45 11.70 6.96
CA ILE A 137 -4.95 12.70 6.01
C ILE A 137 -5.31 14.02 6.70
N GLU A 138 -5.94 13.97 7.89
CA GLU A 138 -6.28 15.15 8.67
C GLU A 138 -5.03 15.90 9.16
N ARG A 139 -4.04 15.18 9.64
CA ARG A 139 -2.81 15.74 10.23
C ARG A 139 -1.89 16.40 9.22
N ILE A 140 -1.97 16.08 7.93
CA ILE A 140 -1.18 16.77 6.91
C ILE A 140 -1.69 18.21 6.77
N PRO A 141 -0.84 19.24 7.01
CA PRO A 141 -1.25 20.63 6.88
C PRO A 141 -1.65 20.99 5.44
N ALA A 142 -2.65 21.84 5.28
CA ALA A 142 -3.22 22.20 3.98
C ALA A 142 -2.19 22.82 3.02
N GLU A 143 -1.27 23.63 3.57
CA GLU A 143 -0.19 24.27 2.80
C GLU A 143 0.79 23.26 2.20
N HIS A 144 1.03 22.14 2.88
CA HIS A 144 1.86 21.04 2.37
C HIS A 144 1.07 20.11 1.45
N ALA A 145 -0.19 19.81 1.81
CA ALA A 145 -1.06 18.92 1.04
C ALA A 145 -1.19 19.34 -0.43
N LYS A 146 -1.27 20.65 -0.70
CA LYS A 146 -1.34 21.22 -2.06
C LYS A 146 -0.11 20.94 -2.93
N ASN A 147 0.98 20.43 -2.35
CA ASN A 147 2.19 20.04 -3.07
C ASN A 147 2.36 18.51 -3.17
N ILE A 148 1.48 17.74 -2.52
CA ILE A 148 1.58 16.28 -2.41
C ILE A 148 0.60 15.61 -3.36
N GLU A 149 1.08 14.65 -4.14
CA GLU A 149 0.27 13.74 -4.95
C GLU A 149 -0.11 12.52 -4.11
N LEU A 150 -1.41 12.20 -4.06
CA LEU A 150 -1.89 10.96 -3.48
C LEU A 150 -2.17 9.91 -4.56
N VAL A 151 -1.83 8.66 -4.26
CA VAL A 151 -2.19 7.50 -5.07
C VAL A 151 -2.80 6.46 -4.14
N TYR A 152 -3.95 5.93 -4.52
CA TYR A 152 -4.66 4.90 -3.76
C TYR A 152 -4.74 3.60 -4.53
N ASP A 153 -4.59 2.49 -3.82
CA ASP A 153 -5.12 1.19 -4.24
C ASP A 153 -6.32 0.89 -3.33
N THR A 154 -7.54 0.92 -3.88
CA THR A 154 -8.79 0.76 -3.14
C THR A 154 -9.79 -0.15 -3.84
N ASN A 155 -10.66 -0.79 -3.08
CA ASN A 155 -11.81 -1.51 -3.62
C ASN A 155 -13.03 -0.60 -3.88
N LEU A 156 -12.96 0.66 -3.45
CA LEU A 156 -13.95 1.72 -3.65
C LEU A 156 -15.40 1.33 -3.28
N THR A 157 -15.56 0.42 -2.32
CA THR A 157 -16.91 0.04 -1.85
C THR A 157 -17.58 1.12 -1.03
N GLU A 158 -16.77 1.98 -0.40
CA GLU A 158 -17.24 3.08 0.43
C GLU A 158 -16.52 4.38 0.06
N LEU A 159 -17.29 5.46 -0.11
CA LEU A 159 -16.76 6.82 -0.35
C LEU A 159 -16.71 7.67 0.92
N LYS A 160 -17.24 7.15 2.01
CA LYS A 160 -17.32 7.83 3.31
C LYS A 160 -16.87 6.93 4.44
N TYR A 161 -16.23 7.52 5.43
CA TYR A 161 -15.90 6.87 6.68
C TYR A 161 -16.25 7.83 7.84
N LYS A 162 -17.27 7.50 8.61
CA LYS A 162 -17.82 8.40 9.65
C LYS A 162 -18.19 9.76 9.03
N ASN A 163 -17.50 10.82 9.44
CA ASN A 163 -17.73 12.19 8.96
C ASN A 163 -16.80 12.59 7.79
N HIS A 164 -15.91 11.69 7.34
CA HIS A 164 -14.96 11.96 6.27
C HIS A 164 -15.48 11.50 4.92
N SER A 165 -15.08 12.17 3.86
CA SER A 165 -15.42 11.87 2.48
C SER A 165 -14.18 11.87 1.58
N VAL A 166 -14.16 11.00 0.56
CA VAL A 166 -13.09 10.99 -0.46
C VAL A 166 -12.98 12.33 -1.19
N PHE A 167 -14.08 13.06 -1.34
CA PHE A 167 -14.10 14.39 -1.99
C PHE A 167 -13.30 15.44 -1.20
N GLU A 168 -13.26 15.34 0.13
CA GLU A 168 -12.43 16.22 0.97
C GLU A 168 -10.94 15.99 0.72
N ILE A 169 -10.56 14.75 0.36
CA ILE A 169 -9.17 14.41 -0.02
C ILE A 169 -8.82 15.10 -1.34
N GLU A 170 -9.71 15.03 -2.34
CA GLU A 170 -9.50 15.62 -3.65
C GLU A 170 -9.33 17.15 -3.57
N ASP A 171 -10.13 17.80 -2.74
CA ASP A 171 -10.06 19.26 -2.54
C ASP A 171 -8.78 19.69 -1.79
N LYS A 172 -8.27 18.82 -0.93
CA LYS A 172 -7.14 19.14 -0.04
C LYS A 172 -5.78 19.00 -0.72
N PHE A 173 -5.60 17.98 -1.58
CA PHE A 173 -4.30 17.60 -2.12
C PHE A 173 -4.05 18.15 -3.55
N LYS A 174 -2.79 18.17 -3.98
CA LYS A 174 -2.39 18.60 -5.32
C LYS A 174 -3.11 17.82 -6.41
N SER A 175 -3.17 16.52 -6.26
CA SER A 175 -3.86 15.58 -7.13
C SER A 175 -4.08 14.26 -6.42
N VAL A 176 -5.15 13.56 -6.76
CA VAL A 176 -5.48 12.24 -6.22
C VAL A 176 -5.71 11.27 -7.37
N TYR A 177 -5.01 10.14 -7.34
CA TYR A 177 -5.17 9.07 -8.32
C TYR A 177 -5.76 7.84 -7.65
N TRP A 178 -6.94 7.44 -8.11
CA TRP A 178 -7.67 6.28 -7.60
C TRP A 178 -7.36 5.05 -8.44
N GLY A 179 -6.53 4.15 -7.93
CA GLY A 179 -6.33 2.80 -8.45
C GLY A 179 -7.47 1.89 -7.97
N VAL A 180 -8.57 1.90 -8.71
CA VAL A 180 -9.76 1.13 -8.33
C VAL A 180 -9.60 -0.32 -8.72
N SER A 181 -9.75 -1.19 -7.74
CA SER A 181 -9.65 -2.63 -7.92
C SER A 181 -10.90 -3.20 -8.59
N CYS A 182 -10.83 -3.48 -9.90
CA CYS A 182 -11.93 -4.03 -10.70
C CYS A 182 -11.40 -5.10 -11.67
N ASP A 183 -11.70 -6.37 -11.41
CA ASP A 183 -11.23 -7.50 -12.24
C ASP A 183 -12.24 -7.93 -13.29
N HIS A 184 -13.50 -7.58 -13.09
CA HIS A 184 -14.61 -7.91 -13.98
C HIS A 184 -15.78 -6.95 -13.75
N TYR A 185 -16.91 -7.20 -14.39
CA TYR A 185 -18.16 -6.44 -14.24
C TYR A 185 -19.34 -7.37 -13.93
N GLN A 186 -20.46 -6.80 -13.45
CA GLN A 186 -21.69 -7.51 -13.08
C GLN A 186 -21.46 -8.65 -12.09
N ASP A 187 -22.20 -9.75 -12.22
CA ASP A 187 -22.21 -10.87 -11.27
C ASP A 187 -20.83 -11.53 -11.09
N LYS A 188 -19.97 -11.52 -12.12
CA LYS A 188 -18.63 -12.07 -12.02
C LYS A 188 -17.75 -11.28 -11.07
N LEU A 189 -17.94 -9.96 -11.00
CA LEU A 189 -17.23 -9.11 -10.03
C LEU A 189 -17.61 -9.51 -8.60
N SER A 190 -18.90 -9.74 -8.32
CA SER A 190 -19.36 -10.13 -6.98
C SER A 190 -18.81 -11.47 -6.53
N TRP A 191 -18.58 -12.40 -7.47
CA TRP A 191 -17.93 -13.67 -7.16
C TRP A 191 -16.44 -13.53 -6.89
N ILE A 192 -15.75 -12.75 -7.72
CA ILE A 192 -14.28 -12.55 -7.62
C ILE A 192 -13.94 -11.72 -6.37
N ARG A 193 -14.72 -10.69 -6.08
CA ARG A 193 -14.52 -9.73 -4.98
C ARG A 193 -15.62 -9.80 -3.91
N TYR A 194 -15.93 -11.01 -3.46
CA TYR A 194 -16.96 -11.25 -2.47
C TYR A 194 -16.68 -10.49 -1.14
N PRO A 195 -17.66 -9.90 -0.46
CA PRO A 195 -19.09 -9.75 -0.83
C PRO A 195 -19.42 -8.35 -1.41
N ILE A 196 -18.71 -7.91 -2.44
CA ILE A 196 -18.94 -6.59 -3.06
C ILE A 196 -20.38 -6.43 -3.55
N GLN A 197 -20.98 -5.28 -3.27
CA GLN A 197 -22.29 -4.90 -3.78
C GLN A 197 -22.08 -4.18 -5.11
N VAL A 198 -22.26 -4.89 -6.23
CA VAL A 198 -21.92 -4.41 -7.58
C VAL A 198 -22.63 -3.09 -7.91
N ASN A 199 -23.93 -3.00 -7.64
CA ASN A 199 -24.70 -1.78 -7.92
C ASN A 199 -24.19 -0.56 -7.12
N GLN A 200 -23.73 -0.77 -5.89
CA GLN A 200 -23.14 0.32 -5.09
C GLN A 200 -21.74 0.69 -5.62
N PHE A 201 -20.93 -0.30 -5.95
CA PHE A 201 -19.62 -0.10 -6.55
C PHE A 201 -19.71 0.70 -7.87
N GLU A 202 -20.64 0.34 -8.75
CA GLU A 202 -20.86 1.06 -10.02
C GLU A 202 -21.31 2.51 -9.79
N LYS A 203 -22.10 2.78 -8.74
CA LYS A 203 -22.45 4.16 -8.35
C LYS A 203 -21.24 4.95 -7.84
N ASN A 204 -20.38 4.29 -7.10
CA ASN A 204 -19.19 4.93 -6.56
C ASN A 204 -18.13 5.26 -7.64
N LEU A 205 -18.19 4.56 -8.79
CA LEU A 205 -17.32 4.82 -9.95
C LEU A 205 -17.73 6.04 -10.80
N ARG A 206 -18.96 6.54 -10.63
CA ARG A 206 -19.53 7.67 -11.39
C ARG A 206 -19.35 8.99 -10.69
#